data_25e646bc68d48bc5e5126e691c673e0f
#
_entry.id   25e646bc68d48bc5e5126e691c673e0f
#
_cell.length_a   1.000
_cell.length_b   1.000
_cell.length_c   1.000
_cell.angle_alpha   90.00
_cell.angle_beta   90.00
_cell.angle_gamma   90.00
#
_symmetry.space_group_name_H-M   'P 1'
#
loop_
_entity.id
_entity.type
_entity.pdbx_description
1 polymer ?
#
loop_
_entity_poly.entity_id
_entity_poly.type
_entity_poly.pdbx_seq_one_letter_code
_entity_poly.pdbx_strand_id
1 'polypeptide(L)'
;MESTSVYWIPIWRVLSPYFKLNLADPYFIKQIPDRKSDVKDAQWIAECTMKELIRGSFVPPETIQQLRQYDRRIFDLNEEIIRKLSKHDAVLQRCNIRLSNYFPFYLR
;
A
#
# COMPACT_ATOMS: atom_id res chain seq x y z
N MET A 1 -9.53 4.46 13.51
CA MET A 1 -8.81 3.30 12.89
C MET A 1 -7.69 3.84 12.01
N GLU A 2 -6.52 3.27 12.10
CA GLU A 2 -5.34 3.68 11.31
C GLU A 2 -5.30 2.97 9.94
N SER A 3 -4.94 3.69 8.87
CA SER A 3 -4.88 3.16 7.50
C SER A 3 -3.58 2.40 7.22
N THR A 4 -3.25 1.40 8.04
CA THR A 4 -2.03 0.62 7.90
C THR A 4 -2.21 -0.48 6.85
N SER A 5 -1.56 -0.34 5.68
CA SER A 5 -1.58 -1.32 4.59
C SER A 5 -3.01 -1.78 4.22
N VAL A 6 -3.27 -3.09 4.16
CA VAL A 6 -4.58 -3.69 3.83
C VAL A 6 -5.34 -4.18 5.07
N TYR A 7 -4.74 -4.13 6.26
CA TYR A 7 -5.30 -4.74 7.48
C TYR A 7 -6.57 -4.05 7.99
N TRP A 8 -6.78 -2.78 7.65
CA TRP A 8 -7.98 -2.03 8.03
C TRP A 8 -9.23 -2.49 7.26
N ILE A 9 -9.08 -3.07 6.05
CA ILE A 9 -10.20 -3.41 5.16
C ILE A 9 -11.18 -4.43 5.77
N PRO A 10 -10.74 -5.61 6.28
CA PRO A 10 -11.67 -6.56 6.90
C PRO A 10 -12.36 -5.99 8.13
N ILE A 11 -11.65 -5.23 8.95
CA ILE A 11 -12.22 -4.60 10.14
C ILE A 11 -13.25 -3.54 9.75
N TRP A 12 -12.94 -2.74 8.72
CA TRP A 12 -13.87 -1.75 8.18
C TRP A 12 -15.17 -2.39 7.70
N ARG A 13 -15.09 -3.49 6.95
CA ARG A 13 -16.27 -4.20 6.43
C ARG A 13 -17.18 -4.72 7.54
N VAL A 14 -16.61 -5.24 8.61
CA VAL A 14 -17.39 -5.78 9.74
C VAL A 14 -18.01 -4.68 10.58
N LEU A 15 -17.31 -3.58 10.83
CA LEU A 15 -17.73 -2.55 11.75
C LEU A 15 -18.53 -1.41 11.10
N SER A 16 -18.36 -1.16 9.80
CA SER A 16 -19.02 -0.03 9.12
C SER A 16 -20.55 -0.03 9.18
N PRO A 17 -21.27 -1.19 9.23
CA PRO A 17 -22.72 -1.19 9.39
C PRO A 17 -23.18 -0.74 10.78
N TYR A 18 -22.33 -0.85 11.80
CA TYR A 18 -22.70 -0.62 13.20
C TYR A 18 -22.16 0.70 13.75
N PHE A 19 -21.06 1.20 13.19
CA PHE A 19 -20.34 2.36 13.72
C PHE A 19 -19.98 3.36 12.64
N LYS A 20 -19.99 4.64 13.01
CA LYS A 20 -19.38 5.69 12.19
C LYS A 20 -17.85 5.58 12.33
N LEU A 21 -17.21 4.95 11.35
CA LEU A 21 -15.77 4.74 11.35
C LEU A 21 -15.04 5.94 10.77
N ASN A 22 -13.90 6.25 11.37
CA ASN A 22 -12.94 7.22 10.83
C ASN A 22 -11.62 6.50 10.51
N LEU A 23 -11.22 6.51 9.23
CA LEU A 23 -9.93 5.97 8.79
C LEU A 23 -8.92 7.12 8.81
N ALA A 24 -7.90 7.00 9.64
CA ALA A 24 -6.88 8.04 9.81
C ALA A 24 -5.55 7.63 9.18
N ASP A 25 -4.89 8.60 8.56
CA ASP A 25 -3.55 8.39 8.03
C ASP A 25 -2.51 8.38 9.18
N PRO A 26 -1.67 7.32 9.29
CA PRO A 26 -0.62 7.23 10.30
C PRO A 26 0.32 8.44 10.33
N TYR A 27 0.58 9.02 9.19
CA TYR A 27 1.46 10.19 9.07
C TYR A 27 0.92 11.38 9.87
N PHE A 28 -0.36 11.69 9.75
CA PHE A 28 -0.97 12.80 10.50
C PHE A 28 -1.08 12.51 11.99
N ILE A 29 -1.36 11.25 12.37
CA ILE A 29 -1.39 10.87 13.79
C ILE A 29 -0.02 11.09 14.45
N LYS A 30 1.06 10.78 13.74
CA LYS A 30 2.44 10.94 14.23
C LYS A 30 2.88 12.39 14.38
N GLN A 31 2.24 13.32 13.68
CA GLN A 31 2.56 14.75 13.79
C GLN A 31 1.94 15.43 15.01
N ILE A 32 0.97 14.79 15.66
CA ILE A 32 0.35 15.34 16.85
C ILE A 32 1.33 15.20 18.02
N PRO A 33 1.73 16.29 18.70
CA PRO A 33 2.68 16.24 19.82
C PRO A 33 2.11 15.47 21.01
N ASP A 34 3.00 14.96 21.90
CA ASP A 34 2.70 14.22 23.15
C ASP A 34 2.53 12.69 23.06
N ARG A 35 3.02 12.04 22.03
CA ARG A 35 3.06 10.59 21.94
C ARG A 35 4.18 10.00 22.82
N LYS A 36 3.85 9.29 23.90
CA LYS A 36 4.88 8.78 24.85
C LYS A 36 4.98 7.24 25.02
N SER A 37 4.04 6.42 24.58
CA SER A 37 4.15 4.94 24.67
C SER A 37 3.04 4.20 23.92
N ASP A 38 3.28 2.94 23.50
CA ASP A 38 2.36 2.12 22.71
C ASP A 38 1.01 1.85 23.38
N VAL A 39 0.98 1.68 24.71
CA VAL A 39 -0.28 1.48 25.47
C VAL A 39 -1.12 2.75 25.51
N LYS A 40 -0.49 3.90 25.46
CA LYS A 40 -1.18 5.20 25.43
C LYS A 40 -1.61 5.60 24.02
N ASP A 41 -1.13 4.92 22.99
CA ASP A 41 -1.47 5.21 21.59
C ASP A 41 -2.97 5.06 21.32
N ALA A 42 -3.60 4.00 21.78
CA ALA A 42 -5.03 3.78 21.59
C ALA A 42 -5.88 4.84 22.30
N GLN A 43 -5.52 5.18 23.55
CA GLN A 43 -6.19 6.24 24.31
C GLN A 43 -5.97 7.60 23.64
N TRP A 44 -4.74 7.87 23.21
CA TRP A 44 -4.40 9.10 22.53
C TRP A 44 -5.17 9.28 21.21
N ILE A 45 -5.25 8.23 20.39
CA ILE A 45 -6.03 8.24 19.15
C ILE A 45 -7.52 8.49 19.46
N ALA A 46 -8.05 7.89 20.53
CA ALA A 46 -9.42 8.10 20.95
C ALA A 46 -9.67 9.57 21.38
N GLU A 47 -8.78 10.14 22.20
CA GLU A 47 -8.85 11.55 22.60
C GLU A 47 -8.74 12.51 21.42
N CYS A 48 -7.80 12.26 20.51
CA CYS A 48 -7.64 13.07 19.30
C CYS A 48 -8.89 12.98 18.39
N THR A 49 -9.52 11.82 18.34
CA THR A 49 -10.77 11.62 17.57
C THR A 49 -11.92 12.38 18.22
N MET A 50 -12.05 12.34 19.54
CA MET A 50 -13.07 13.08 20.29
C MET A 50 -12.92 14.60 20.14
N LYS A 51 -11.69 15.09 20.08
CA LYS A 51 -11.35 16.51 19.87
C LYS A 51 -11.38 16.94 18.40
N GLU A 52 -11.80 16.05 17.49
CA GLU A 52 -11.84 16.29 16.04
C GLU A 52 -10.51 16.72 15.41
N LEU A 53 -9.39 16.40 16.07
CA LEU A 53 -8.05 16.72 15.59
C LEU A 53 -7.57 15.80 14.45
N ILE A 54 -8.21 14.64 14.30
CA ILE A 54 -7.87 13.65 13.27
C ILE A 54 -8.79 13.81 12.07
N ARG A 55 -8.23 14.26 10.95
CA ARG A 55 -8.95 14.29 9.68
C ARG A 55 -9.08 12.87 9.12
N GLY A 56 -10.31 12.44 8.82
CA GLY A 56 -10.59 11.17 8.17
C GLY A 56 -10.08 11.11 6.73
N SER A 57 -9.48 9.99 6.37
CA SER A 57 -9.12 9.68 4.99
C SER A 57 -10.34 9.22 4.21
N PHE A 58 -10.38 9.52 2.93
CA PHE A 58 -11.42 9.04 2.04
C PHE A 58 -11.31 7.52 1.85
N VAL A 59 -12.39 6.81 2.11
CA VAL A 59 -12.49 5.37 1.83
C VAL A 59 -13.25 5.19 0.52
N PRO A 60 -12.59 4.73 -0.55
CA PRO A 60 -13.23 4.55 -1.84
C PRO A 60 -14.27 3.41 -1.78
N PRO A 61 -15.30 3.44 -2.64
CA PRO A 61 -16.24 2.34 -2.80
C PRO A 61 -15.54 1.01 -3.11
N GLU A 62 -16.16 -0.11 -2.78
CA GLU A 62 -15.55 -1.45 -2.93
C GLU A 62 -15.11 -1.74 -4.35
N THR A 63 -15.89 -1.34 -5.35
CA THR A 63 -15.54 -1.48 -6.77
C THR A 63 -14.21 -0.79 -7.09
N ILE A 64 -13.99 0.42 -6.58
CA ILE A 64 -12.74 1.16 -6.78
C ILE A 64 -11.59 0.51 -6.03
N GLN A 65 -11.84 -0.07 -4.85
CA GLN A 65 -10.82 -0.83 -4.12
C GLN A 65 -10.37 -2.07 -4.91
N GLN A 66 -11.31 -2.80 -5.53
CA GLN A 66 -10.99 -3.94 -6.39
C GLN A 66 -10.20 -3.53 -7.63
N LEU A 67 -10.62 -2.46 -8.32
CA LEU A 67 -9.88 -1.94 -9.48
C LEU A 67 -8.44 -1.56 -9.11
N ARG A 68 -8.23 -0.90 -7.97
CA ARG A 68 -6.88 -0.59 -7.47
C ARG A 68 -6.04 -1.83 -7.18
N GLN A 69 -6.66 -2.93 -6.72
CA GLN A 69 -5.95 -4.19 -6.50
C GLN A 69 -5.51 -4.82 -7.83
N TYR A 70 -6.37 -4.80 -8.85
CA TYR A 70 -6.01 -5.29 -10.19
C TYR A 70 -4.90 -4.45 -10.83
N ASP A 71 -5.01 -3.13 -10.76
CA ASP A 71 -3.98 -2.22 -11.28
C ASP A 71 -2.62 -2.46 -10.62
N ARG A 72 -2.60 -2.56 -9.28
CA ARG A 72 -1.38 -2.91 -8.54
C ARG A 72 -0.83 -4.27 -8.95
N ARG A 73 -1.69 -5.27 -9.14
CA ARG A 73 -1.26 -6.60 -9.58
C ARG A 73 -0.64 -6.57 -10.99
N ILE A 74 -1.21 -5.80 -11.90
CA ILE A 74 -0.66 -5.60 -13.24
C ILE A 74 0.72 -4.96 -13.15
N PHE A 75 0.86 -3.92 -12.32
CA PHE A 75 2.14 -3.27 -12.08
C PHE A 75 3.19 -4.24 -11.53
N ASP A 76 2.85 -5.01 -10.49
CA ASP A 76 3.75 -5.99 -9.88
C ASP A 76 4.19 -7.08 -10.87
N LEU A 77 3.27 -7.55 -11.73
CA LEU A 77 3.60 -8.52 -12.77
C LEU A 77 4.54 -7.95 -13.83
N ASN A 78 4.36 -6.71 -14.25
CA ASN A 78 5.26 -6.04 -15.18
C ASN A 78 6.67 -5.89 -14.58
N GLU A 79 6.76 -5.47 -13.32
CA GLU A 79 8.03 -5.40 -12.58
C GLU A 79 8.72 -6.78 -12.48
N GLU A 80 7.92 -7.83 -12.25
CA GLU A 80 8.44 -9.20 -12.18
C GLU A 80 8.98 -9.67 -13.54
N ILE A 81 8.28 -9.37 -14.64
CA ILE A 81 8.73 -9.66 -16.00
C ILE A 81 10.07 -8.99 -16.28
N ILE A 82 10.19 -7.69 -16.00
CA ILE A 82 11.43 -6.94 -16.20
C ILE A 82 12.58 -7.55 -15.40
N ARG A 83 12.33 -7.90 -14.12
CA ARG A 83 13.34 -8.54 -13.27
C ARG A 83 13.77 -9.91 -13.80
N LYS A 84 12.83 -10.71 -14.32
CA LYS A 84 13.14 -12.02 -14.91
C LYS A 84 13.93 -11.89 -16.22
N LEU A 85 13.56 -10.96 -17.09
CA LEU A 85 14.28 -10.67 -18.32
C LEU A 85 15.73 -10.23 -18.04
N SER A 86 15.92 -9.33 -17.08
CA SER A 86 17.27 -8.88 -16.67
C SER A 86 18.14 -10.03 -16.13
N LYS A 87 17.55 -10.93 -15.33
CA LYS A 87 18.26 -12.13 -14.84
C LYS A 87 18.63 -13.07 -15.99
N HIS A 88 17.72 -13.26 -16.94
CA HIS A 88 17.95 -14.10 -18.11
C HIS A 88 19.09 -13.53 -18.97
N ASP A 89 19.06 -12.23 -19.25
CA ASP A 89 20.12 -11.55 -19.98
C ASP A 89 21.50 -11.68 -19.28
N ALA A 90 21.53 -11.51 -17.95
CA ALA A 90 22.74 -11.67 -17.16
C ALA A 90 23.33 -13.09 -17.25
N VAL A 91 22.50 -14.13 -17.32
CA VAL A 91 22.96 -15.52 -17.50
C VAL A 91 23.57 -15.72 -18.91
N LEU A 92 22.89 -15.20 -19.93
CA LEU A 92 23.40 -15.28 -21.32
C LEU A 92 24.71 -14.53 -21.52
N GLN A 93 24.85 -13.35 -20.90
CA GLN A 93 26.07 -12.58 -20.91
C GLN A 93 27.28 -13.35 -20.32
N ARG A 94 27.07 -14.19 -19.30
CA ARG A 94 28.11 -15.07 -18.76
C ARG A 94 28.59 -16.10 -19.78
N CYS A 95 27.75 -16.43 -20.77
CA CYS A 95 28.08 -17.32 -21.88
C CYS A 95 28.58 -16.54 -23.12
N ASN A 96 28.92 -15.26 -22.99
CA ASN A 96 29.24 -14.34 -24.09
C ASN A 96 28.12 -14.18 -25.14
N ILE A 97 26.89 -14.45 -24.80
CA ILE A 97 25.72 -14.28 -25.66
C ILE A 97 25.02 -12.97 -25.28
N ARG A 98 24.97 -12.02 -26.20
CA ARG A 98 24.28 -10.74 -25.99
C ARG A 98 23.04 -10.67 -26.88
N LEU A 99 21.85 -10.88 -26.30
CA LEU A 99 20.58 -10.90 -27.04
C LEU A 99 20.26 -9.56 -27.69
N SER A 100 20.63 -8.45 -27.08
CA SER A 100 20.40 -7.10 -27.62
C SER A 100 21.02 -6.88 -29.02
N ASN A 101 22.04 -7.68 -29.40
CA ASN A 101 22.65 -7.60 -30.73
C ASN A 101 21.79 -8.28 -31.82
N TYR A 102 20.93 -9.22 -31.43
CA TYR A 102 20.09 -10.01 -32.34
C TYR A 102 18.63 -9.57 -32.31
N PHE A 103 18.14 -9.10 -31.16
CA PHE A 103 16.75 -8.71 -30.93
C PHE A 103 16.67 -7.36 -30.23
N PRO A 104 16.73 -6.24 -30.98
CA PRO A 104 16.74 -4.89 -30.40
C PRO A 104 15.47 -4.53 -29.59
N PHE A 105 14.38 -5.30 -29.73
CA PHE A 105 13.11 -5.07 -29.02
C PHE A 105 12.87 -5.99 -27.83
N TYR A 106 13.82 -6.88 -27.49
CA TYR A 106 13.61 -7.89 -26.44
C TYR A 106 13.68 -7.33 -25.01
N LEU A 107 14.19 -6.12 -24.84
CA LEU A 107 14.45 -5.48 -23.53
C LEU A 107 13.72 -4.13 -23.37
N ARG A 108 12.68 -3.89 -24.15
CA ARG A 108 11.83 -2.70 -23.95
C ARG A 108 10.57 -2.98 -23.17
#